data_a70924117fc1f6f97d58015b8248aafe
#
_entry.id   a70924117fc1f6f97d58015b8248aafe
#
_cell.length_a   1.000
_cell.length_b   1.000
_cell.length_c   1.000
_cell.angle_alpha   90.00
_cell.angle_beta   90.00
_cell.angle_gamma   90.00
#
_symmetry.space_group_name_H-M   'P 1'
#
loop_
_entity.id
_entity.type
_entity.pdbx_description
1 polymer ?
#
loop_
_entity_poly.entity_id
_entity_poly.type
_entity_poly.pdbx_seq_one_letter_code
_entity_poly.pdbx_strand_id
1 'polypeptide(L)'
;FVVSGKCYMMADKVGQDTYSYSILKHAKRFKRYPSQLRDSIDTIIKWCTYILIPLGCALFIKQLIKTNYTTATLNTVAAVVGMIPEGLVFLTSVALAISSFKLAKQNVLVQELYCIETLARTDTLCLDKTGTLTQGKLSVCHVEALEKVDGIIGDMMQALPDDNATAVALRTYFNKQNHNKVISFVPFSSQRKYSSVTFEDGEYKLGAYSYIAKNKSIRVEKQIEEYTKQAMRVVVLMKNDFVLAYICLRDELRPDAKDTLNFFKKQGVDIKLISGDDPKTVQALAKKAGFESESIDMSCVQDVESVVDSYSIFGRVTPEQKKELVLALKKRNKTVAMTGDGVNDVMALKEADCSIAMGSGSQACKSVASLVLLENQMNALPVILYQGRCVINNIQRTASLFLVKTLFSIGLSLLTLVCLKNYPFKPIQLTLISALATGIPSFILTLEPNGSIVKGDFLKNVFSKAIPGAVCVILSVIGVSIVGHFVPVSSSQYSTMCTILAGVNALVVLIRVCVPMTTLRKILVIVMCSIFLCAMVLFKHFFYIVNLTWYQVVYVGINICLIPCILNVVSFWIKHKMRNFKYKKVVTK
;
A
#
# COMPACT_ATOMS: atom_id res chain seq x y z
N PHE A 1 1.18 -21.81 -25.48
CA PHE A 1 -0.03 -22.62 -25.24
C PHE A 1 -0.94 -22.56 -26.47
N VAL A 2 -1.75 -23.62 -26.66
CA VAL A 2 -2.72 -23.66 -27.75
C VAL A 2 -3.86 -22.71 -27.41
N VAL A 3 -4.15 -21.78 -28.29
CA VAL A 3 -5.22 -20.77 -28.09
C VAL A 3 -6.54 -21.29 -28.64
N SER A 4 -6.49 -22.13 -29.68
CA SER A 4 -7.66 -22.71 -30.31
C SER A 4 -7.25 -23.95 -31.15
N GLY A 5 -8.15 -24.93 -31.30
CA GLY A 5 -7.91 -26.15 -32.04
C GLY A 5 -7.25 -27.28 -31.23
N LYS A 6 -6.97 -28.42 -31.89
CA LYS A 6 -6.26 -29.57 -31.34
C LYS A 6 -4.98 -29.82 -32.12
N CYS A 7 -3.87 -30.10 -31.44
CA CYS A 7 -2.61 -30.46 -32.07
C CYS A 7 -1.89 -31.52 -31.24
N TYR A 8 -1.03 -32.29 -31.88
CA TYR A 8 -0.05 -33.13 -31.20
C TYR A 8 1.21 -32.31 -31.03
N MET A 9 1.74 -32.28 -29.82
CA MET A 9 2.98 -31.57 -29.50
C MET A 9 3.97 -32.53 -28.86
N MET A 10 5.22 -32.40 -29.26
CA MET A 10 6.35 -33.04 -28.59
C MET A 10 6.98 -32.04 -27.65
N ALA A 11 7.21 -32.44 -26.39
CA ALA A 11 7.89 -31.57 -25.43
C ALA A 11 9.39 -31.49 -25.79
N ASP A 12 9.83 -30.36 -26.33
CA ASP A 12 11.22 -30.09 -26.68
C ASP A 12 12.02 -29.62 -25.44
N LYS A 13 11.38 -28.77 -24.61
CA LYS A 13 12.00 -28.22 -23.37
C LYS A 13 11.10 -28.51 -22.19
N VAL A 14 11.68 -29.07 -21.12
CA VAL A 14 10.95 -29.41 -19.89
C VAL A 14 11.60 -28.80 -18.67
N GLY A 15 10.85 -28.61 -17.59
CA GLY A 15 11.36 -28.10 -16.32
C GLY A 15 11.98 -26.70 -16.46
N GLN A 16 13.26 -26.57 -16.12
CA GLN A 16 13.97 -25.29 -16.06
C GLN A 16 14.25 -24.65 -17.42
N ASP A 17 14.22 -25.43 -18.50
CA ASP A 17 14.52 -24.96 -19.85
C ASP A 17 13.30 -24.44 -20.60
N THR A 18 12.11 -24.53 -19.99
CA THR A 18 10.87 -24.01 -20.59
C THR A 18 10.86 -22.48 -20.60
N TYR A 19 10.23 -21.89 -21.63
CA TYR A 19 10.00 -20.45 -21.70
C TYR A 19 9.23 -19.93 -20.48
N SER A 20 8.23 -20.67 -20.02
CA SER A 20 7.49 -20.35 -18.80
C SER A 20 8.39 -20.29 -17.56
N TYR A 21 9.35 -21.22 -17.45
CA TYR A 21 10.31 -21.18 -16.35
C TYR A 21 11.30 -20.01 -16.48
N SER A 22 11.71 -19.64 -17.69
CA SER A 22 12.56 -18.45 -17.90
C SER A 22 11.84 -17.16 -17.45
N ILE A 23 10.55 -17.02 -17.77
CA ILE A 23 9.71 -15.92 -17.24
C ILE A 23 9.62 -15.99 -15.72
N LEU A 24 9.35 -17.16 -15.15
CA LEU A 24 9.31 -17.37 -13.69
C LEU A 24 10.66 -17.13 -13.03
N LYS A 25 11.78 -17.49 -13.65
CA LYS A 25 13.13 -17.22 -13.14
C LYS A 25 13.44 -15.73 -13.12
N HIS A 26 13.04 -15.01 -14.17
CA HIS A 26 13.09 -13.55 -14.19
C HIS A 26 12.09 -12.91 -13.22
N ALA A 27 10.93 -13.53 -13.00
CA ALA A 27 9.95 -13.11 -12.01
C ALA A 27 10.39 -13.39 -10.56
N LYS A 28 11.11 -14.48 -10.31
CA LYS A 28 11.65 -14.86 -8.99
C LYS A 28 12.86 -14.04 -8.53
N ARG A 29 13.42 -13.11 -9.32
CA ARG A 29 14.37 -12.15 -8.77
C ARG A 29 13.68 -11.37 -7.67
N PHE A 30 14.17 -11.52 -6.45
CA PHE A 30 13.65 -10.89 -5.24
C PHE A 30 13.49 -9.37 -5.49
N LYS A 31 12.26 -8.92 -5.70
CA LYS A 31 11.97 -7.50 -5.81
C LYS A 31 11.82 -6.96 -4.39
N ARG A 32 12.69 -6.03 -4.01
CA ARG A 32 12.49 -5.28 -2.78
C ARG A 32 11.40 -4.23 -3.04
N TYR A 33 10.20 -4.47 -2.53
CA TYR A 33 9.11 -3.49 -2.63
C TYR A 33 9.44 -2.24 -1.83
N PRO A 34 9.29 -1.05 -2.40
CA PRO A 34 9.55 0.20 -1.69
C PRO A 34 8.53 0.36 -0.56
N SER A 35 9.02 0.65 0.65
CA SER A 35 8.19 0.97 1.80
C SER A 35 8.86 2.08 2.60
N GLN A 36 8.23 3.25 2.63
CA GLN A 36 8.72 4.38 3.43
C GLN A 36 8.72 4.06 4.93
N LEU A 37 7.75 3.26 5.37
CA LEU A 37 7.65 2.83 6.75
C LEU A 37 8.85 1.98 7.16
N ARG A 38 9.16 0.94 6.37
CA ARG A 38 10.31 0.07 6.59
C ARG A 38 11.62 0.84 6.58
N ASP A 39 11.84 1.64 5.54
CA ASP A 39 13.09 2.42 5.39
C ASP A 39 13.24 3.46 6.51
N SER A 40 12.14 4.03 6.99
CA SER A 40 12.14 4.95 8.13
C SER A 40 12.48 4.24 9.44
N ILE A 41 11.93 3.06 9.69
CA ILE A 41 12.22 2.26 10.88
C ILE A 41 13.67 1.78 10.85
N ASP A 42 14.14 1.26 9.72
CA ASP A 42 15.53 0.84 9.53
C ASP A 42 16.51 2.01 9.78
N THR A 43 16.13 3.21 9.34
CA THR A 43 16.92 4.43 9.57
C THR A 43 16.99 4.77 11.06
N ILE A 44 15.85 4.73 11.77
CA ILE A 44 15.81 4.96 13.23
C ILE A 44 16.72 3.96 13.96
N ILE A 45 16.59 2.66 13.63
CA ILE A 45 17.37 1.61 14.28
C ILE A 45 18.87 1.81 14.04
N LYS A 46 19.28 2.08 12.80
CA LYS A 46 20.68 2.36 12.45
C LYS A 46 21.23 3.54 13.26
N TRP A 47 20.53 4.67 13.30
CA TRP A 47 20.95 5.83 14.08
C TRP A 47 21.05 5.52 15.58
N CYS A 48 20.06 4.80 16.15
CA CYS A 48 20.12 4.38 17.54
C CYS A 48 21.34 3.49 17.80
N THR A 49 21.63 2.52 16.94
CA THR A 49 22.78 1.61 17.08
C THR A 49 24.11 2.36 17.01
N TYR A 50 24.27 3.26 16.03
CA TYR A 50 25.50 4.06 15.88
C TYR A 50 25.77 4.97 17.08
N ILE A 51 24.73 5.47 17.76
CA ILE A 51 24.86 6.32 18.95
C ILE A 51 25.06 5.45 20.20
N LEU A 52 24.35 4.33 20.31
CA LEU A 52 24.34 3.45 21.49
C LEU A 52 25.71 2.87 21.80
N ILE A 53 26.42 2.36 20.79
CA ILE A 53 27.70 1.66 21.02
C ILE A 53 28.74 2.61 21.63
N PRO A 54 29.12 3.75 21.02
CA PRO A 54 30.14 4.63 21.58
C PRO A 54 29.69 5.28 22.90
N LEU A 55 28.41 5.64 23.02
CA LEU A 55 27.88 6.28 24.22
C LEU A 55 27.81 5.27 25.39
N GLY A 56 27.42 4.04 25.14
CA GLY A 56 27.40 2.96 26.12
C GLY A 56 28.80 2.62 26.65
N CYS A 57 29.77 2.49 25.75
CA CYS A 57 31.18 2.28 26.12
C CYS A 57 31.72 3.44 26.98
N ALA A 58 31.49 4.67 26.56
CA ALA A 58 31.96 5.85 27.29
C ALA A 58 31.31 5.96 28.68
N LEU A 59 30.00 5.66 28.80
CA LEU A 59 29.31 5.62 30.09
C LEU A 59 29.88 4.51 30.99
N PHE A 60 30.09 3.33 30.46
CA PHE A 60 30.65 2.21 31.22
C PHE A 60 32.03 2.54 31.79
N ILE A 61 32.94 3.05 30.93
CA ILE A 61 34.29 3.47 31.37
C ILE A 61 34.21 4.57 32.44
N LYS A 62 33.38 5.60 32.24
CA LYS A 62 33.20 6.67 33.25
C LYS A 62 32.69 6.13 34.60
N GLN A 63 31.72 5.23 34.57
CA GLN A 63 31.15 4.64 35.77
C GLN A 63 32.12 3.69 36.46
N LEU A 64 32.89 2.92 35.70
CA LEU A 64 33.92 2.00 36.22
C LEU A 64 35.03 2.74 36.98
N ILE A 65 35.41 3.94 36.52
CA ILE A 65 36.41 4.79 37.20
C ILE A 65 35.85 5.35 38.54
N LYS A 66 34.53 5.55 38.66
CA LYS A 66 33.90 6.24 39.79
C LYS A 66 33.22 5.31 40.80
N THR A 67 32.91 4.08 40.40
CA THR A 67 32.08 3.16 41.20
C THR A 67 32.60 1.71 41.05
N ASN A 68 32.01 0.78 41.80
CA ASN A 68 32.30 -0.63 41.67
C ASN A 68 31.74 -1.19 40.35
N TYR A 69 32.36 -2.29 39.85
CA TYR A 69 32.00 -2.97 38.60
C TYR A 69 30.49 -3.25 38.51
N THR A 70 29.84 -3.75 39.59
CA THR A 70 28.41 -4.07 39.63
C THR A 70 27.53 -2.85 39.41
N THR A 71 27.87 -1.73 40.09
CA THR A 71 27.11 -0.47 39.96
C THR A 71 27.33 0.17 38.58
N ALA A 72 28.56 0.11 38.05
CA ALA A 72 28.89 0.59 36.71
C ALA A 72 28.09 -0.17 35.64
N THR A 73 28.02 -1.50 35.77
CA THR A 73 27.23 -2.34 34.85
C THR A 73 25.75 -2.02 34.91
N LEU A 74 25.15 -1.97 36.13
CA LEU A 74 23.74 -1.67 36.30
C LEU A 74 23.32 -0.31 35.75
N ASN A 75 24.11 0.73 36.00
CA ASN A 75 23.84 2.08 35.51
C ASN A 75 23.98 2.19 33.99
N THR A 76 24.98 1.51 33.42
CA THR A 76 25.19 1.48 31.97
C THR A 76 24.07 0.70 31.28
N VAL A 77 23.69 -0.47 31.81
CA VAL A 77 22.57 -1.27 31.27
C VAL A 77 21.27 -0.46 31.32
N ALA A 78 20.99 0.24 32.43
CA ALA A 78 19.81 1.10 32.51
C ALA A 78 19.76 2.16 31.40
N ALA A 79 20.91 2.82 31.16
CA ALA A 79 21.01 3.83 30.11
C ALA A 79 20.84 3.23 28.71
N VAL A 80 21.55 2.12 28.43
CA VAL A 80 21.56 1.45 27.12
C VAL A 80 20.21 0.87 26.74
N VAL A 81 19.54 0.16 27.65
CA VAL A 81 18.18 -0.40 27.44
C VAL A 81 17.18 0.72 27.14
N GLY A 82 17.34 1.89 27.79
CA GLY A 82 16.51 3.06 27.49
C GLY A 82 16.62 3.58 26.06
N MET A 83 17.79 3.39 25.41
CA MET A 83 18.06 3.89 24.04
C MET A 83 17.50 3.01 22.93
N ILE A 84 17.14 1.77 23.20
CA ILE A 84 16.66 0.80 22.20
C ILE A 84 15.14 0.93 22.03
N PRO A 85 14.62 1.22 20.82
CA PRO A 85 13.17 1.25 20.55
C PRO A 85 12.61 -0.16 20.30
N GLU A 86 12.72 -1.05 21.30
CA GLU A 86 12.45 -2.50 21.21
C GLU A 86 11.09 -2.86 20.61
N GLY A 87 10.03 -2.15 21.01
CA GLY A 87 8.66 -2.45 20.58
C GLY A 87 8.31 -1.99 19.18
N LEU A 88 9.13 -1.12 18.54
CA LEU A 88 8.74 -0.49 17.27
C LEU A 88 8.66 -1.50 16.13
N VAL A 89 9.66 -2.37 15.98
CA VAL A 89 9.69 -3.42 14.94
C VAL A 89 8.60 -4.46 15.18
N PHE A 90 8.50 -4.92 16.44
CA PHE A 90 7.48 -5.90 16.84
C PHE A 90 6.07 -5.40 16.54
N LEU A 91 5.71 -4.19 16.99
CA LEU A 91 4.38 -3.62 16.76
C LEU A 91 4.10 -3.33 15.29
N THR A 92 5.10 -2.98 14.50
CA THR A 92 4.94 -2.84 13.05
C THR A 92 4.57 -4.18 12.41
N SER A 93 5.28 -5.25 12.76
CA SER A 93 4.98 -6.60 12.27
C SER A 93 3.58 -7.06 12.70
N VAL A 94 3.20 -6.82 13.95
CA VAL A 94 1.86 -7.13 14.48
C VAL A 94 0.78 -6.33 13.74
N ALA A 95 0.98 -5.03 13.51
CA ALA A 95 0.03 -4.19 12.79
C ALA A 95 -0.22 -4.68 11.36
N LEU A 96 0.85 -5.00 10.63
CA LEU A 96 0.79 -5.54 9.27
C LEU A 96 0.13 -6.92 9.25
N ALA A 97 0.46 -7.80 10.19
CA ALA A 97 -0.15 -9.14 10.29
C ALA A 97 -1.66 -9.06 10.57
N ILE A 98 -2.09 -8.21 11.50
CA ILE A 98 -3.51 -7.99 11.80
C ILE A 98 -4.25 -7.42 10.59
N SER A 99 -3.64 -6.45 9.87
CA SER A 99 -4.23 -5.89 8.66
C SER A 99 -4.33 -6.92 7.55
N SER A 100 -3.31 -7.77 7.36
CA SER A 100 -3.35 -8.89 6.43
C SER A 100 -4.47 -9.87 6.77
N PHE A 101 -4.64 -10.22 8.05
CA PHE A 101 -5.74 -11.08 8.50
C PHE A 101 -7.13 -10.47 8.24
N LYS A 102 -7.29 -9.15 8.50
CA LYS A 102 -8.54 -8.44 8.19
C LYS A 102 -8.83 -8.44 6.69
N LEU A 103 -7.80 -8.28 5.84
CA LEU A 103 -7.93 -8.33 4.38
C LEU A 103 -8.24 -9.74 3.88
N ALA A 104 -7.65 -10.77 4.48
CA ALA A 104 -7.97 -12.17 4.16
C ALA A 104 -9.45 -12.49 4.39
N LYS A 105 -10.08 -11.93 5.44
CA LYS A 105 -11.54 -12.03 5.67
C LYS A 105 -12.38 -11.32 4.62
N GLN A 106 -11.78 -10.44 3.82
CA GLN A 106 -12.39 -9.74 2.68
C GLN A 106 -11.94 -10.36 1.34
N ASN A 107 -11.52 -11.62 1.35
CA ASN A 107 -11.06 -12.36 0.18
C ASN A 107 -9.90 -11.68 -0.59
N VAL A 108 -9.04 -10.99 0.15
CA VAL A 108 -7.79 -10.40 -0.37
C VAL A 108 -6.60 -11.18 0.17
N LEU A 109 -5.86 -11.84 -0.71
CA LEU A 109 -4.61 -12.51 -0.37
C LEU A 109 -3.45 -11.50 -0.42
N VAL A 110 -2.79 -11.32 0.70
CA VAL A 110 -1.60 -10.47 0.83
C VAL A 110 -0.36 -11.34 0.71
N GLN A 111 0.41 -11.16 -0.35
CA GLN A 111 1.68 -11.88 -0.57
C GLN A 111 2.88 -11.09 -0.06
N GLU A 112 2.79 -9.76 -0.07
CA GLU A 112 3.80 -8.84 0.45
C GLU A 112 3.17 -7.87 1.45
N LEU A 113 3.56 -7.96 2.72
CA LEU A 113 2.92 -7.20 3.81
C LEU A 113 3.04 -5.69 3.64
N TYR A 114 4.19 -5.20 3.17
CA TYR A 114 4.42 -3.76 3.02
C TYR A 114 3.65 -3.12 1.86
N CYS A 115 3.09 -3.91 0.93
CA CYS A 115 2.29 -3.34 -0.13
C CYS A 115 0.96 -2.73 0.37
N ILE A 116 0.48 -3.17 1.55
CA ILE A 116 -0.67 -2.56 2.22
C ILE A 116 -0.41 -1.07 2.51
N GLU A 117 0.81 -0.75 2.99
CA GLU A 117 1.25 0.62 3.19
C GLU A 117 1.41 1.36 1.87
N THR A 118 2.04 0.72 0.89
CA THR A 118 2.32 1.33 -0.42
C THR A 118 1.03 1.73 -1.13
N LEU A 119 -0.01 0.88 -1.10
CA LEU A 119 -1.32 1.22 -1.67
C LEU A 119 -1.96 2.43 -0.97
N ALA A 120 -1.79 2.56 0.35
CA ALA A 120 -2.31 3.70 1.10
C ALA A 120 -1.63 5.04 0.76
N ARG A 121 -0.46 4.99 0.13
CA ARG A 121 0.33 6.14 -0.35
C ARG A 121 0.31 6.31 -1.86
N THR A 122 -0.46 5.49 -2.58
CA THR A 122 -0.51 5.51 -4.04
C THR A 122 -0.97 6.87 -4.55
N ASP A 123 -0.17 7.45 -5.42
CA ASP A 123 -0.48 8.69 -6.14
C ASP A 123 -1.21 8.41 -7.44
N THR A 124 -0.87 7.29 -8.10
CA THR A 124 -1.42 6.89 -9.39
C THR A 124 -1.83 5.42 -9.39
N LEU A 125 -3.07 5.16 -9.76
CA LEU A 125 -3.64 3.82 -9.91
C LEU A 125 -3.81 3.49 -11.40
N CYS A 126 -2.97 2.59 -11.91
CA CYS A 126 -3.05 2.05 -13.26
C CYS A 126 -3.98 0.83 -13.25
N LEU A 127 -5.06 0.90 -14.01
CA LEU A 127 -6.05 -0.16 -14.12
C LEU A 127 -6.00 -0.75 -15.52
N ASP A 128 -5.82 -2.07 -15.63
CA ASP A 128 -6.14 -2.76 -16.87
C ASP A 128 -7.65 -2.76 -17.10
N LYS A 129 -8.08 -2.73 -18.37
CA LYS A 129 -9.51 -2.76 -18.70
C LYS A 129 -10.10 -4.14 -18.47
N THR A 130 -9.50 -5.14 -19.14
CA THR A 130 -10.07 -6.50 -19.25
C THR A 130 -9.89 -7.26 -17.94
N GLY A 131 -10.93 -7.96 -17.50
CA GLY A 131 -10.88 -8.74 -16.26
C GLY A 131 -10.75 -7.91 -14.97
N THR A 132 -10.40 -6.62 -15.07
CA THR A 132 -10.30 -5.68 -13.94
C THR A 132 -11.49 -4.74 -13.89
N LEU A 133 -11.60 -3.79 -14.83
CA LEU A 133 -12.73 -2.87 -14.92
C LEU A 133 -13.99 -3.60 -15.42
N THR A 134 -13.79 -4.61 -16.26
CA THR A 134 -14.84 -5.48 -16.78
C THR A 134 -14.77 -6.86 -16.15
N GLN A 135 -15.85 -7.66 -16.33
CA GLN A 135 -15.91 -9.03 -15.83
C GLN A 135 -15.05 -10.01 -16.64
N GLY A 136 -14.50 -9.55 -17.79
CA GLY A 136 -13.82 -10.43 -18.75
C GLY A 136 -14.78 -11.36 -19.49
N LYS A 137 -16.09 -11.14 -19.35
CA LYS A 137 -17.15 -11.86 -20.08
C LYS A 137 -17.70 -10.95 -21.15
N LEU A 138 -17.77 -11.49 -22.38
CA LEU A 138 -18.46 -10.83 -23.48
C LEU A 138 -19.90 -11.32 -23.55
N SER A 139 -20.83 -10.43 -23.83
CA SER A 139 -22.21 -10.76 -24.16
C SER A 139 -22.60 -10.15 -25.52
N VAL A 140 -23.40 -10.87 -26.30
CA VAL A 140 -24.00 -10.32 -27.51
C VAL A 140 -25.10 -9.35 -27.09
N CYS A 141 -24.98 -8.09 -27.46
CA CYS A 141 -25.92 -7.05 -27.04
C CYS A 141 -26.80 -6.50 -28.18
N HIS A 142 -26.35 -6.67 -29.43
CA HIS A 142 -27.12 -6.26 -30.60
C HIS A 142 -26.68 -7.06 -31.81
N VAL A 143 -27.64 -7.47 -32.64
CA VAL A 143 -27.38 -8.16 -33.90
C VAL A 143 -28.17 -7.43 -34.98
N GLU A 144 -27.48 -6.86 -35.96
CA GLU A 144 -28.08 -6.33 -37.17
C GLU A 144 -27.80 -7.32 -38.29
N ALA A 145 -28.83 -8.03 -38.71
CA ALA A 145 -28.73 -9.05 -39.73
C ALA A 145 -29.56 -8.70 -40.98
N LEU A 146 -28.95 -8.87 -42.15
CA LEU A 146 -29.61 -8.64 -43.43
C LEU A 146 -30.46 -9.86 -43.84
N GLU A 147 -30.16 -11.04 -43.26
CA GLU A 147 -30.86 -12.34 -43.46
C GLU A 147 -30.96 -13.10 -42.15
N LYS A 148 -31.69 -14.23 -42.12
CA LYS A 148 -31.78 -15.10 -40.94
C LYS A 148 -30.44 -15.83 -40.72
N VAL A 149 -29.64 -15.34 -39.78
CA VAL A 149 -28.27 -15.84 -39.51
C VAL A 149 -28.18 -16.78 -38.30
N ASP A 150 -29.22 -16.84 -37.45
CA ASP A 150 -29.16 -17.52 -36.15
C ASP A 150 -28.69 -18.97 -36.24
N GLY A 151 -29.32 -19.75 -37.14
CA GLY A 151 -28.96 -21.14 -37.35
C GLY A 151 -27.59 -21.34 -37.99
N ILE A 152 -27.20 -20.44 -38.90
CA ILE A 152 -25.89 -20.47 -39.57
C ILE A 152 -24.78 -20.24 -38.56
N ILE A 153 -24.93 -19.22 -37.69
CA ILE A 153 -23.95 -18.95 -36.65
C ILE A 153 -23.92 -20.09 -35.63
N GLY A 154 -25.07 -20.65 -35.27
CA GLY A 154 -25.16 -21.82 -34.40
C GLY A 154 -24.38 -23.02 -34.94
N ASP A 155 -24.54 -23.35 -36.21
CA ASP A 155 -23.81 -24.43 -36.88
C ASP A 155 -22.30 -24.14 -36.96
N MET A 156 -21.92 -22.89 -37.26
CA MET A 156 -20.52 -22.45 -37.23
C MET A 156 -19.89 -22.61 -35.84
N MET A 157 -20.60 -22.22 -34.78
CA MET A 157 -20.09 -22.28 -33.40
C MET A 157 -20.00 -23.73 -32.89
N GLN A 158 -20.76 -24.64 -33.42
CA GLN A 158 -20.64 -26.08 -33.14
C GLN A 158 -19.44 -26.70 -33.87
N ALA A 159 -19.22 -26.29 -35.13
CA ALA A 159 -18.14 -26.81 -35.95
C ALA A 159 -16.76 -26.32 -35.50
N LEU A 160 -16.68 -25.11 -34.95
CA LEU A 160 -15.43 -24.47 -34.53
C LEU A 160 -15.02 -24.89 -33.11
N PRO A 161 -13.77 -25.36 -32.92
CA PRO A 161 -13.24 -25.75 -31.61
C PRO A 161 -12.80 -24.55 -30.76
N ASP A 162 -13.21 -23.31 -31.13
CA ASP A 162 -12.78 -22.08 -30.51
C ASP A 162 -13.42 -21.88 -29.12
N ASP A 163 -12.60 -21.67 -28.08
CA ASP A 163 -13.03 -21.44 -26.70
C ASP A 163 -12.68 -20.02 -26.18
N ASN A 164 -12.40 -19.09 -27.11
CA ASN A 164 -12.17 -17.70 -26.74
C ASN A 164 -13.48 -17.00 -26.30
N ALA A 165 -13.36 -15.89 -25.54
CA ALA A 165 -14.52 -15.18 -24.96
C ALA A 165 -15.58 -14.79 -26.01
N THR A 166 -15.18 -14.47 -27.25
CA THR A 166 -16.09 -14.18 -28.37
C THR A 166 -16.87 -15.41 -28.79
N ALA A 167 -16.20 -16.56 -28.99
CA ALA A 167 -16.86 -17.80 -29.36
C ALA A 167 -17.83 -18.30 -28.30
N VAL A 168 -17.44 -18.17 -27.00
CA VAL A 168 -18.32 -18.51 -25.86
C VAL A 168 -19.57 -17.63 -25.86
N ALA A 169 -19.43 -16.32 -26.05
CA ALA A 169 -20.55 -15.38 -26.10
C ALA A 169 -21.49 -15.70 -27.27
N LEU A 170 -20.93 -15.96 -28.44
CA LEU A 170 -21.71 -16.31 -29.63
C LEU A 170 -22.42 -17.67 -29.47
N ARG A 171 -21.75 -18.68 -28.93
CA ARG A 171 -22.32 -20.00 -28.66
C ARG A 171 -23.46 -19.94 -27.64
N THR A 172 -23.35 -19.06 -26.65
CA THR A 172 -24.40 -18.85 -25.64
C THR A 172 -25.64 -18.16 -26.23
N TYR A 173 -25.44 -17.21 -27.14
CA TYR A 173 -26.52 -16.43 -27.74
C TYR A 173 -27.21 -17.19 -28.90
N PHE A 174 -26.42 -17.75 -29.84
CA PHE A 174 -26.91 -18.47 -31.01
C PHE A 174 -26.96 -19.98 -30.73
N ASN A 175 -28.01 -20.42 -30.05
CA ASN A 175 -28.22 -21.83 -29.68
C ASN A 175 -29.05 -22.61 -30.68
N LYS A 176 -29.63 -21.96 -31.72
CA LYS A 176 -30.38 -22.60 -32.80
C LYS A 176 -29.43 -23.09 -33.87
N GLN A 177 -29.75 -24.24 -34.49
CA GLN A 177 -28.98 -24.88 -35.54
C GLN A 177 -29.88 -25.20 -36.74
N ASN A 178 -29.31 -25.05 -37.94
CA ASN A 178 -29.95 -25.47 -39.20
C ASN A 178 -29.49 -26.87 -39.64
N HIS A 179 -28.52 -27.45 -38.89
CA HIS A 179 -27.89 -28.73 -39.19
C HIS A 179 -27.25 -28.78 -40.58
N ASN A 180 -26.64 -27.68 -41.03
CA ASN A 180 -25.92 -27.61 -42.29
C ASN A 180 -24.69 -28.53 -42.27
N LYS A 181 -24.44 -29.24 -43.36
CA LYS A 181 -23.29 -30.15 -43.47
C LYS A 181 -22.00 -29.33 -43.60
N VAL A 182 -21.09 -29.53 -42.66
CA VAL A 182 -19.77 -28.89 -42.64
C VAL A 182 -18.83 -29.64 -43.59
N ILE A 183 -18.24 -28.93 -44.55
CA ILE A 183 -17.23 -29.44 -45.47
C ILE A 183 -15.83 -29.24 -44.91
N SER A 184 -15.54 -28.02 -44.46
CA SER A 184 -14.26 -27.67 -43.85
C SER A 184 -14.40 -26.50 -42.89
N PHE A 185 -13.45 -26.32 -41.97
CA PHE A 185 -13.41 -25.15 -41.09
C PHE A 185 -11.98 -24.66 -40.85
N VAL A 186 -11.84 -23.40 -40.55
CA VAL A 186 -10.59 -22.75 -40.14
C VAL A 186 -10.83 -22.07 -38.79
N PRO A 187 -10.18 -22.55 -37.68
CA PRO A 187 -10.37 -21.98 -36.37
C PRO A 187 -9.79 -20.58 -36.28
N PHE A 188 -10.19 -19.83 -35.25
CA PHE A 188 -9.70 -18.47 -35.01
C PHE A 188 -8.19 -18.44 -34.83
N SER A 189 -7.56 -17.37 -35.35
CA SER A 189 -6.16 -17.06 -35.09
C SER A 189 -6.00 -15.57 -34.78
N SER A 190 -5.18 -15.27 -33.78
CA SER A 190 -4.85 -13.87 -33.44
C SER A 190 -4.14 -13.10 -34.56
N GLN A 191 -3.50 -13.78 -35.49
CA GLN A 191 -2.91 -13.18 -36.70
C GLN A 191 -3.98 -12.90 -37.76
N ARG A 192 -4.86 -13.88 -38.03
CA ARG A 192 -5.93 -13.78 -39.04
C ARG A 192 -7.11 -12.93 -38.56
N LYS A 193 -7.39 -12.87 -37.25
CA LYS A 193 -8.51 -12.16 -36.65
C LYS A 193 -9.92 -12.61 -37.09
N TYR A 194 -10.03 -13.79 -37.66
CA TYR A 194 -11.31 -14.42 -38.04
C TYR A 194 -11.25 -15.94 -37.97
N SER A 195 -12.42 -16.57 -37.94
CA SER A 195 -12.66 -17.99 -38.19
C SER A 195 -13.54 -18.17 -39.44
N SER A 196 -13.45 -19.30 -40.13
CA SER A 196 -14.35 -19.63 -41.25
C SER A 196 -14.86 -21.05 -41.21
N VAL A 197 -16.05 -21.26 -41.76
CA VAL A 197 -16.66 -22.59 -41.97
C VAL A 197 -17.22 -22.63 -43.40
N THR A 198 -16.94 -23.69 -44.10
CA THR A 198 -17.48 -23.94 -45.45
C THR A 198 -18.60 -24.95 -45.34
N PHE A 199 -19.80 -24.55 -45.74
CA PHE A 199 -20.96 -25.39 -45.92
C PHE A 199 -21.16 -25.70 -47.42
N GLU A 200 -22.17 -26.51 -47.79
CA GLU A 200 -22.46 -26.85 -49.19
C GLU A 200 -22.84 -25.62 -50.04
N ASP A 201 -23.35 -24.54 -49.41
CA ASP A 201 -23.81 -23.30 -50.05
C ASP A 201 -22.76 -22.17 -50.08
N GLY A 202 -21.55 -22.40 -49.53
CA GLY A 202 -20.45 -21.44 -49.60
C GLY A 202 -19.59 -21.32 -48.33
N GLU A 203 -18.59 -20.42 -48.38
CA GLU A 203 -17.72 -20.13 -47.25
C GLU A 203 -18.26 -18.97 -46.42
N TYR A 204 -18.40 -19.22 -45.11
CA TYR A 204 -18.80 -18.22 -44.14
C TYR A 204 -17.60 -17.81 -43.27
N LYS A 205 -17.33 -16.52 -43.19
CA LYS A 205 -16.25 -15.94 -42.40
C LYS A 205 -16.83 -15.09 -41.26
N LEU A 206 -16.30 -15.28 -40.05
CA LEU A 206 -16.73 -14.58 -38.85
C LEU A 206 -15.50 -13.93 -38.17
N GLY A 207 -15.47 -12.60 -38.07
CA GLY A 207 -14.33 -11.92 -37.50
C GLY A 207 -14.30 -10.42 -37.71
N ALA A 208 -13.12 -9.83 -37.63
CA ALA A 208 -12.92 -8.39 -37.83
C ALA A 208 -13.02 -8.04 -39.32
N TYR A 209 -13.90 -7.11 -39.66
CA TYR A 209 -14.15 -6.70 -41.06
C TYR A 209 -12.90 -6.35 -41.84
N SER A 210 -11.98 -5.63 -41.23
CA SER A 210 -10.71 -5.21 -41.86
C SER A 210 -9.80 -6.37 -42.31
N TYR A 211 -10.03 -7.58 -41.81
CA TYR A 211 -9.27 -8.80 -42.10
C TYR A 211 -9.99 -9.77 -43.02
N ILE A 212 -11.34 -9.72 -43.06
CA ILE A 212 -12.14 -10.65 -43.87
C ILE A 212 -12.59 -10.05 -45.20
N ALA A 213 -12.75 -8.72 -45.27
CA ALA A 213 -13.16 -8.04 -46.49
C ALA A 213 -11.97 -7.85 -47.43
N LYS A 214 -12.09 -8.35 -48.65
CA LYS A 214 -11.12 -8.05 -49.75
C LYS A 214 -11.27 -6.62 -50.26
N ASN A 215 -12.54 -6.18 -50.45
CA ASN A 215 -12.88 -4.83 -50.84
C ASN A 215 -13.62 -4.14 -49.69
N LYS A 216 -13.05 -3.06 -49.14
CA LYS A 216 -13.63 -2.33 -48.01
C LYS A 216 -14.69 -1.35 -48.51
N SER A 217 -15.88 -1.44 -47.91
CA SER A 217 -16.97 -0.50 -48.15
C SER A 217 -16.99 0.59 -47.09
N ILE A 218 -16.94 1.86 -47.51
CA ILE A 218 -17.02 3.02 -46.61
C ILE A 218 -18.30 3.00 -45.77
N ARG A 219 -19.41 2.49 -46.30
CA ARG A 219 -20.69 2.38 -45.58
C ARG A 219 -20.57 1.39 -44.41
N VAL A 220 -19.94 0.23 -44.64
CA VAL A 220 -19.73 -0.79 -43.60
C VAL A 220 -18.77 -0.28 -42.50
N GLU A 221 -17.70 0.40 -42.91
CA GLU A 221 -16.76 0.99 -41.94
C GLU A 221 -17.40 2.06 -41.08
N LYS A 222 -18.24 2.93 -41.62
CA LYS A 222 -19.01 3.92 -40.83
C LYS A 222 -19.96 3.25 -39.85
N GLN A 223 -20.68 2.21 -40.27
CA GLN A 223 -21.57 1.45 -39.38
C GLN A 223 -20.82 0.82 -38.22
N ILE A 224 -19.67 0.20 -38.51
CA ILE A 224 -18.80 -0.37 -37.47
C ILE A 224 -18.29 0.73 -36.51
N GLU A 225 -17.92 1.89 -37.05
CA GLU A 225 -17.47 3.01 -36.22
C GLU A 225 -18.57 3.52 -35.29
N GLU A 226 -19.82 3.59 -35.72
CA GLU A 226 -20.95 3.97 -34.89
C GLU A 226 -21.16 3.00 -33.72
N TYR A 227 -21.08 1.70 -33.95
CA TYR A 227 -21.15 0.71 -32.88
C TYR A 227 -19.95 0.78 -31.92
N THR A 228 -18.76 1.01 -32.47
CA THR A 228 -17.53 1.15 -31.67
C THR A 228 -17.58 2.38 -30.75
N LYS A 229 -18.15 3.51 -31.22
CA LYS A 229 -18.40 4.71 -30.39
C LYS A 229 -19.33 4.45 -29.21
N GLN A 230 -20.17 3.40 -29.30
CA GLN A 230 -21.07 2.96 -28.21
C GLN A 230 -20.41 1.95 -27.27
N ALA A 231 -19.09 1.74 -27.35
CA ALA A 231 -18.32 0.75 -26.60
C ALA A 231 -18.73 -0.70 -26.92
N MET A 232 -19.06 -0.98 -28.18
CA MET A 232 -19.33 -2.34 -28.65
C MET A 232 -18.17 -2.85 -29.49
N ARG A 233 -17.83 -4.13 -29.31
CA ARG A 233 -16.91 -4.85 -30.20
C ARG A 233 -17.73 -5.46 -31.32
N VAL A 234 -17.43 -5.09 -32.55
CA VAL A 234 -18.17 -5.59 -33.72
C VAL A 234 -17.44 -6.77 -34.34
N VAL A 235 -18.16 -7.88 -34.51
CA VAL A 235 -17.76 -9.04 -35.30
C VAL A 235 -18.69 -9.12 -36.47
N VAL A 236 -18.14 -9.27 -37.68
CA VAL A 236 -18.92 -9.31 -38.91
C VAL A 236 -18.98 -10.72 -39.44
N LEU A 237 -20.20 -11.19 -39.81
CA LEU A 237 -20.40 -12.40 -40.55
C LEU A 237 -20.47 -12.05 -42.04
N MET A 238 -19.66 -12.73 -42.84
CA MET A 238 -19.67 -12.60 -44.30
C MET A 238 -19.84 -13.98 -44.96
N LYS A 239 -20.60 -14.03 -46.06
CA LYS A 239 -20.63 -15.15 -46.96
C LYS A 239 -19.92 -14.73 -48.25
N ASN A 240 -18.87 -15.45 -48.62
CA ASN A 240 -17.97 -15.08 -49.71
C ASN A 240 -17.45 -13.63 -49.50
N ASP A 241 -17.92 -12.65 -50.26
CA ASP A 241 -17.54 -11.24 -50.12
C ASP A 241 -18.69 -10.31 -49.66
N PHE A 242 -19.87 -10.89 -49.28
CA PHE A 242 -21.06 -10.13 -48.84
C PHE A 242 -21.23 -10.19 -47.33
N VAL A 243 -21.51 -9.00 -46.72
CA VAL A 243 -21.83 -8.89 -45.30
C VAL A 243 -23.26 -9.39 -45.07
N LEU A 244 -23.41 -10.35 -44.17
CA LEU A 244 -24.71 -10.91 -43.75
C LEU A 244 -25.20 -10.33 -42.45
N ALA A 245 -24.29 -10.10 -41.48
CA ALA A 245 -24.66 -9.55 -40.17
C ALA A 245 -23.51 -8.83 -39.49
N TYR A 246 -23.90 -7.83 -38.67
CA TYR A 246 -23.05 -7.21 -37.65
C TYR A 246 -23.46 -7.75 -36.30
N ILE A 247 -22.54 -8.35 -35.58
CA ILE A 247 -22.75 -8.89 -34.25
C ILE A 247 -21.98 -8.03 -33.27
N CYS A 248 -22.71 -7.29 -32.45
CA CYS A 248 -22.17 -6.38 -31.47
C CYS A 248 -22.03 -7.07 -30.13
N LEU A 249 -20.82 -7.19 -29.65
CA LEU A 249 -20.52 -7.72 -28.33
C LEU A 249 -20.16 -6.58 -27.38
N ARG A 250 -20.53 -6.73 -26.13
CA ARG A 250 -20.20 -5.79 -25.07
C ARG A 250 -19.46 -6.51 -23.97
N ASP A 251 -18.42 -5.84 -23.49
CA ASP A 251 -17.71 -6.24 -22.28
C ASP A 251 -18.51 -5.71 -21.07
N GLU A 252 -18.93 -6.58 -20.17
CA GLU A 252 -19.74 -6.20 -19.02
C GLU A 252 -18.87 -5.51 -17.97
N LEU A 253 -19.25 -4.25 -17.65
CA LEU A 253 -18.64 -3.53 -16.52
C LEU A 253 -18.94 -4.25 -15.22
N ARG A 254 -17.95 -4.27 -14.31
CA ARG A 254 -18.21 -4.72 -12.95
C ARG A 254 -19.17 -3.77 -12.24
N PRO A 255 -20.13 -4.28 -11.46
CA PRO A 255 -21.09 -3.45 -10.74
C PRO A 255 -20.43 -2.43 -9.82
N ASP A 256 -19.30 -2.80 -9.20
CA ASP A 256 -18.53 -2.02 -8.23
C ASP A 256 -17.49 -1.07 -8.87
N ALA A 257 -17.30 -1.11 -10.19
CA ALA A 257 -16.29 -0.30 -10.89
C ALA A 257 -16.53 1.21 -10.72
N LYS A 258 -17.77 1.67 -10.93
CA LYS A 258 -18.13 3.10 -10.84
C LYS A 258 -17.85 3.66 -9.45
N ASP A 259 -18.26 2.97 -8.40
CA ASP A 259 -18.10 3.43 -7.03
C ASP A 259 -16.61 3.43 -6.64
N THR A 260 -15.87 2.42 -7.07
CA THR A 260 -14.43 2.32 -6.82
C THR A 260 -13.65 3.46 -7.51
N LEU A 261 -13.92 3.75 -8.79
CA LEU A 261 -13.28 4.85 -9.51
C LEU A 261 -13.59 6.20 -8.85
N ASN A 262 -14.86 6.44 -8.52
CA ASN A 262 -15.27 7.66 -7.82
C ASN A 262 -14.61 7.80 -6.44
N PHE A 263 -14.46 6.71 -5.72
CA PHE A 263 -13.75 6.70 -4.44
C PHE A 263 -12.30 7.16 -4.61
N PHE A 264 -11.52 6.56 -5.52
CA PHE A 264 -10.12 6.94 -5.74
C PHE A 264 -9.97 8.38 -6.22
N LYS A 265 -10.85 8.84 -7.13
CA LYS A 265 -10.89 10.25 -7.57
C LYS A 265 -11.10 11.21 -6.39
N LYS A 266 -12.05 10.91 -5.48
CA LYS A 266 -12.27 11.71 -4.25
C LYS A 266 -11.07 11.68 -3.30
N GLN A 267 -10.26 10.63 -3.34
CA GLN A 267 -9.03 10.52 -2.56
C GLN A 267 -7.84 11.28 -3.17
N GLY A 268 -8.01 11.87 -4.35
CA GLY A 268 -6.94 12.58 -5.08
C GLY A 268 -5.94 11.66 -5.76
N VAL A 269 -6.29 10.39 -5.99
CA VAL A 269 -5.47 9.43 -6.73
C VAL A 269 -5.73 9.62 -8.22
N ASP A 270 -4.66 9.78 -8.99
CA ASP A 270 -4.71 9.84 -10.46
C ASP A 270 -4.98 8.44 -11.02
N ILE A 271 -5.99 8.32 -11.88
CA ILE A 271 -6.40 7.04 -12.46
C ILE A 271 -5.93 6.99 -13.90
N LYS A 272 -5.22 5.93 -14.28
CA LYS A 272 -4.77 5.65 -15.64
C LYS A 272 -5.39 4.33 -16.10
N LEU A 273 -6.22 4.37 -17.15
CA LEU A 273 -6.78 3.18 -17.79
C LEU A 273 -5.87 2.75 -18.93
N ILE A 274 -5.42 1.50 -18.90
CA ILE A 274 -4.43 0.97 -19.84
C ILE A 274 -5.03 -0.29 -20.48
N SER A 275 -5.12 -0.33 -21.82
CA SER A 275 -5.72 -1.46 -22.52
C SER A 275 -5.05 -1.71 -23.88
N GLY A 276 -5.02 -2.99 -24.29
CA GLY A 276 -4.67 -3.37 -25.67
C GLY A 276 -5.78 -3.12 -26.70
N ASP A 277 -6.99 -2.71 -26.25
CA ASP A 277 -8.12 -2.43 -27.14
C ASP A 277 -8.05 -1.04 -27.77
N ASP A 278 -8.94 -0.80 -28.74
CA ASP A 278 -9.06 0.49 -29.41
C ASP A 278 -9.35 1.63 -28.40
N PRO A 279 -8.68 2.78 -28.47
CA PRO A 279 -8.81 3.87 -27.51
C PRO A 279 -10.24 4.42 -27.40
N LYS A 280 -10.99 4.51 -28.51
CA LYS A 280 -12.38 4.98 -28.51
C LYS A 280 -13.30 4.03 -27.74
N THR A 281 -13.08 2.71 -27.88
CA THR A 281 -13.83 1.68 -27.14
C THR A 281 -13.55 1.77 -25.64
N VAL A 282 -12.27 1.95 -25.27
CA VAL A 282 -11.87 2.09 -23.85
C VAL A 282 -12.45 3.38 -23.26
N GLN A 283 -12.41 4.48 -23.99
CA GLN A 283 -12.97 5.77 -23.57
C GLN A 283 -14.49 5.70 -23.38
N ALA A 284 -15.21 5.08 -24.32
CA ALA A 284 -16.66 4.91 -24.21
C ALA A 284 -17.06 4.03 -23.00
N LEU A 285 -16.25 2.98 -22.71
CA LEU A 285 -16.45 2.14 -21.53
C LEU A 285 -16.15 2.90 -20.23
N ALA A 286 -15.06 3.66 -20.20
CA ALA A 286 -14.67 4.51 -19.07
C ALA A 286 -15.75 5.54 -18.74
N LYS A 287 -16.32 6.18 -19.77
CA LYS A 287 -17.46 7.12 -19.62
C LYS A 287 -18.68 6.45 -18.98
N LYS A 288 -19.02 5.22 -19.37
CA LYS A 288 -20.09 4.42 -18.73
C LYS A 288 -19.80 4.12 -17.25
N ALA A 289 -18.52 3.93 -16.90
CA ALA A 289 -18.06 3.77 -15.52
C ALA A 289 -17.96 5.10 -14.75
N GLY A 290 -18.36 6.24 -15.33
CA GLY A 290 -18.30 7.56 -14.70
C GLY A 290 -16.91 8.20 -14.70
N PHE A 291 -15.99 7.71 -15.56
CA PHE A 291 -14.65 8.26 -15.73
C PHE A 291 -14.51 8.91 -17.10
N GLU A 292 -14.60 10.23 -17.14
CA GLU A 292 -14.46 11.02 -18.37
C GLU A 292 -13.02 11.56 -18.44
N SER A 293 -12.31 11.21 -19.51
CA SER A 293 -10.95 11.70 -19.82
C SER A 293 -10.63 11.50 -21.30
N GLU A 294 -9.58 12.17 -21.75
CA GLU A 294 -9.07 11.99 -23.10
C GLU A 294 -8.31 10.67 -23.25
N SER A 295 -8.41 10.09 -24.46
CA SER A 295 -7.75 8.85 -24.84
C SER A 295 -6.70 9.07 -25.91
N ILE A 296 -5.65 8.24 -25.88
CA ILE A 296 -4.60 8.24 -26.89
C ILE A 296 -4.38 6.85 -27.47
N ASP A 297 -4.05 6.79 -28.76
CA ASP A 297 -3.65 5.57 -29.46
C ASP A 297 -2.14 5.37 -29.33
N MET A 298 -1.74 4.36 -28.54
CA MET A 298 -0.34 4.09 -28.27
C MET A 298 0.41 3.44 -29.44
N SER A 299 -0.29 2.97 -30.47
CA SER A 299 0.36 2.43 -31.68
C SER A 299 1.12 3.51 -32.47
N CYS A 300 0.73 4.79 -32.32
CA CYS A 300 1.36 5.94 -32.98
C CYS A 300 2.37 6.68 -32.08
N VAL A 301 2.57 6.23 -30.83
CA VAL A 301 3.43 6.91 -29.85
C VAL A 301 4.79 6.24 -29.80
N GLN A 302 5.84 7.01 -30.08
CA GLN A 302 7.24 6.54 -29.97
C GLN A 302 7.82 6.78 -28.57
N ASP A 303 7.48 7.91 -27.95
CA ASP A 303 7.95 8.26 -26.61
C ASP A 303 6.78 8.27 -25.60
N VAL A 304 6.76 7.26 -24.75
CA VAL A 304 5.74 7.08 -23.71
C VAL A 304 5.83 8.17 -22.63
N GLU A 305 7.03 8.71 -22.37
CA GLU A 305 7.23 9.73 -21.33
C GLU A 305 6.55 11.05 -21.68
N SER A 306 6.41 11.38 -22.98
CA SER A 306 5.80 12.63 -23.44
C SER A 306 4.28 12.68 -23.22
N VAL A 307 3.60 11.53 -23.16
CA VAL A 307 2.13 11.45 -23.15
C VAL A 307 1.53 11.05 -21.78
N VAL A 308 2.35 10.52 -20.87
CA VAL A 308 1.85 9.90 -19.62
C VAL A 308 1.14 10.88 -18.68
N ASP A 309 1.50 12.17 -18.70
CA ASP A 309 0.87 13.20 -17.86
C ASP A 309 -0.38 13.80 -18.53
N SER A 310 -0.40 13.86 -19.87
CA SER A 310 -1.46 14.53 -20.61
C SER A 310 -2.72 13.69 -20.76
N TYR A 311 -2.57 12.36 -20.78
CA TYR A 311 -3.69 11.44 -21.00
C TYR A 311 -3.93 10.53 -19.80
N SER A 312 -5.19 10.10 -19.64
CA SER A 312 -5.58 9.14 -18.59
C SER A 312 -6.10 7.82 -19.16
N ILE A 313 -6.34 7.75 -20.48
CA ILE A 313 -6.81 6.54 -21.16
C ILE A 313 -5.86 6.20 -22.30
N PHE A 314 -5.27 5.01 -22.23
CA PHE A 314 -4.29 4.52 -23.18
C PHE A 314 -4.85 3.28 -23.89
N GLY A 315 -5.05 3.37 -25.21
CA GLY A 315 -5.52 2.27 -26.05
C GLY A 315 -4.42 1.68 -26.92
N ARG A 316 -4.61 0.44 -27.41
CA ARG A 316 -3.64 -0.33 -28.24
C ARG A 316 -2.25 -0.44 -27.62
N VAL A 317 -2.20 -0.54 -26.29
CA VAL A 317 -0.95 -0.60 -25.53
C VAL A 317 -0.34 -1.99 -25.65
N THR A 318 0.94 -2.08 -25.99
CA THR A 318 1.71 -3.35 -25.94
C THR A 318 2.16 -3.67 -24.51
N PRO A 319 2.54 -4.94 -24.21
CA PRO A 319 3.07 -5.30 -22.90
C PRO A 319 4.31 -4.49 -22.50
N GLU A 320 5.18 -4.17 -23.45
CA GLU A 320 6.37 -3.34 -23.25
C GLU A 320 5.98 -1.91 -22.89
N GLN A 321 5.04 -1.32 -23.64
CA GLN A 321 4.54 0.03 -23.35
C GLN A 321 3.80 0.11 -22.02
N LYS A 322 3.08 -0.97 -21.57
CA LYS A 322 2.50 -1.04 -20.21
C LYS A 322 3.59 -0.88 -19.13
N LYS A 323 4.71 -1.56 -19.31
CA LYS A 323 5.87 -1.45 -18.42
C LYS A 323 6.47 -0.03 -18.46
N GLU A 324 6.65 0.53 -19.65
CA GLU A 324 7.22 1.88 -19.84
C GLU A 324 6.34 2.96 -19.20
N LEU A 325 5.01 2.87 -19.31
CA LEU A 325 4.06 3.78 -18.64
C LEU A 325 4.27 3.79 -17.11
N VAL A 326 4.39 2.60 -16.50
CA VAL A 326 4.66 2.48 -15.06
C VAL A 326 6.00 3.11 -14.71
N LEU A 327 7.06 2.83 -15.49
CA LEU A 327 8.40 3.39 -15.24
C LEU A 327 8.42 4.91 -15.43
N ALA A 328 7.73 5.45 -16.44
CA ALA A 328 7.61 6.88 -16.67
C ALA A 328 6.94 7.61 -15.49
N LEU A 329 5.88 7.05 -14.92
CA LEU A 329 5.23 7.58 -13.72
C LEU A 329 6.17 7.55 -12.50
N LYS A 330 6.93 6.48 -12.32
CA LYS A 330 7.91 6.35 -11.22
C LYS A 330 9.07 7.34 -11.36
N LYS A 331 9.57 7.61 -12.56
CA LYS A 331 10.57 8.66 -12.80
C LYS A 331 10.09 10.05 -12.35
N ARG A 332 8.77 10.28 -12.33
CA ARG A 332 8.13 11.50 -11.80
C ARG A 332 7.91 11.48 -10.29
N ASN A 333 8.54 10.53 -9.58
CA ASN A 333 8.39 10.30 -8.15
C ASN A 333 6.93 10.02 -7.71
N LYS A 334 6.12 9.43 -8.58
CA LYS A 334 4.79 8.94 -8.24
C LYS A 334 4.88 7.53 -7.68
N THR A 335 4.10 7.26 -6.63
CA THR A 335 3.88 5.90 -6.12
C THR A 335 2.79 5.25 -6.97
N VAL A 336 3.14 4.20 -7.70
CA VAL A 336 2.28 3.58 -8.72
C VAL A 336 1.75 2.25 -8.25
N ALA A 337 0.41 2.13 -8.18
CA ALA A 337 -0.27 0.83 -8.08
C ALA A 337 -0.73 0.39 -9.48
N MET A 338 -0.60 -0.91 -9.79
CA MET A 338 -1.02 -1.49 -11.07
C MET A 338 -1.88 -2.73 -10.84
N THR A 339 -3.03 -2.79 -11.51
CA THR A 339 -3.86 -3.99 -11.57
C THR A 339 -3.68 -4.71 -12.90
N GLY A 340 -3.82 -6.02 -12.91
CA GLY A 340 -3.78 -6.82 -14.12
C GLY A 340 -4.27 -8.25 -13.91
N ASP A 341 -4.66 -8.92 -14.99
CA ASP A 341 -5.13 -10.30 -14.99
C ASP A 341 -4.42 -11.19 -16.02
N GLY A 342 -3.90 -10.61 -17.10
CA GLY A 342 -3.29 -11.28 -18.23
C GLY A 342 -1.77 -11.45 -18.11
N VAL A 343 -1.21 -12.42 -18.84
CA VAL A 343 0.26 -12.61 -18.95
C VAL A 343 0.95 -11.34 -19.47
N ASN A 344 0.25 -10.54 -20.27
CA ASN A 344 0.73 -9.27 -20.82
C ASN A 344 0.99 -8.20 -19.76
N ASP A 345 0.42 -8.35 -18.55
CA ASP A 345 0.54 -7.38 -17.45
C ASP A 345 1.73 -7.70 -16.54
N VAL A 346 2.29 -8.90 -16.62
CA VAL A 346 3.33 -9.39 -15.71
C VAL A 346 4.52 -8.43 -15.60
N MET A 347 4.97 -7.89 -16.74
CA MET A 347 6.10 -6.94 -16.76
C MET A 347 5.75 -5.62 -16.07
N ALA A 348 4.57 -5.08 -16.32
CA ALA A 348 4.10 -3.84 -15.69
C ALA A 348 3.82 -4.03 -14.19
N LEU A 349 3.18 -5.15 -13.80
CA LEU A 349 2.97 -5.53 -12.40
C LEU A 349 4.29 -5.64 -11.63
N LYS A 350 5.32 -6.18 -12.28
CA LYS A 350 6.63 -6.32 -11.66
C LYS A 350 7.31 -4.96 -11.41
N GLU A 351 7.10 -3.98 -12.25
CA GLU A 351 7.68 -2.64 -12.09
C GLU A 351 6.87 -1.75 -11.13
N ALA A 352 5.57 -1.97 -10.98
CA ALA A 352 4.72 -1.19 -10.08
C ALA A 352 5.17 -1.27 -8.61
N ASP A 353 4.93 -0.22 -7.82
CA ASP A 353 5.25 -0.20 -6.39
C ASP A 353 4.29 -1.08 -5.58
N CYS A 354 3.02 -1.13 -5.99
CA CYS A 354 2.02 -2.07 -5.50
C CYS A 354 1.37 -2.78 -6.68
N SER A 355 1.53 -4.10 -6.77
CA SER A 355 0.96 -4.91 -7.85
C SER A 355 -0.23 -5.73 -7.34
N ILE A 356 -1.32 -5.70 -8.10
CA ILE A 356 -2.60 -6.29 -7.73
C ILE A 356 -3.08 -7.20 -8.85
N ALA A 357 -3.26 -8.48 -8.58
CA ALA A 357 -3.81 -9.43 -9.52
C ALA A 357 -5.27 -9.76 -9.21
N MET A 358 -6.04 -10.02 -10.25
CA MET A 358 -7.39 -10.55 -10.11
C MET A 358 -7.35 -12.07 -9.84
N GLY A 359 -8.28 -12.59 -9.05
CA GLY A 359 -8.36 -14.03 -8.73
C GLY A 359 -8.62 -14.91 -9.95
N SER A 360 -9.35 -14.41 -10.96
CA SER A 360 -9.52 -15.06 -12.26
C SER A 360 -8.31 -14.94 -13.18
N GLY A 361 -7.33 -14.09 -12.82
CA GLY A 361 -6.15 -13.84 -13.64
C GLY A 361 -5.20 -15.04 -13.75
N SER A 362 -4.26 -14.92 -14.69
CA SER A 362 -3.26 -15.96 -14.96
C SER A 362 -2.39 -16.25 -13.72
N GLN A 363 -1.91 -17.50 -13.61
CA GLN A 363 -0.99 -17.87 -12.54
C GLN A 363 0.30 -17.02 -12.55
N ALA A 364 0.75 -16.61 -13.74
CA ALA A 364 1.90 -15.74 -13.89
C ALA A 364 1.67 -14.38 -13.22
N CYS A 365 0.49 -13.75 -13.42
CA CYS A 365 0.13 -12.51 -12.72
C CYS A 365 0.05 -12.71 -11.20
N LYS A 366 -0.64 -13.75 -10.75
CA LYS A 366 -0.77 -14.04 -9.32
C LYS A 366 0.58 -14.28 -8.64
N SER A 367 1.53 -14.91 -9.33
CA SER A 367 2.85 -15.21 -8.75
C SER A 367 3.76 -13.98 -8.58
N VAL A 368 3.50 -12.89 -9.30
CA VAL A 368 4.30 -11.64 -9.23
C VAL A 368 3.57 -10.52 -8.50
N ALA A 369 2.27 -10.67 -8.25
CA ALA A 369 1.48 -9.66 -7.60
C ALA A 369 1.76 -9.61 -6.09
N SER A 370 1.70 -8.42 -5.52
CA SER A 370 1.80 -8.21 -4.07
C SER A 370 0.48 -8.52 -3.35
N LEU A 371 -0.63 -8.33 -4.07
CA LEU A 371 -2.01 -8.56 -3.60
C LEU A 371 -2.78 -9.35 -4.65
N VAL A 372 -3.67 -10.25 -4.22
CA VAL A 372 -4.60 -10.96 -5.10
C VAL A 372 -6.03 -10.80 -4.60
N LEU A 373 -6.93 -10.30 -5.47
CA LEU A 373 -8.36 -10.15 -5.19
C LEU A 373 -9.08 -11.45 -5.55
N LEU A 374 -9.27 -12.35 -4.59
CA LEU A 374 -9.74 -13.72 -4.83
C LEU A 374 -11.13 -13.80 -5.50
N GLU A 375 -12.05 -12.92 -5.13
CA GLU A 375 -13.40 -12.84 -5.71
C GLU A 375 -13.52 -11.84 -6.87
N ASN A 376 -12.41 -11.29 -7.35
CA ASN A 376 -12.38 -10.31 -8.43
C ASN A 376 -13.18 -9.02 -8.17
N GLN A 377 -13.43 -8.67 -6.92
CA GLN A 377 -14.20 -7.48 -6.55
C GLN A 377 -13.29 -6.26 -6.42
N MET A 378 -13.56 -5.23 -7.20
CA MET A 378 -12.81 -3.97 -7.13
C MET A 378 -13.08 -3.18 -5.85
N ASN A 379 -14.22 -3.36 -5.20
CA ASN A 379 -14.56 -2.74 -3.92
C ASN A 379 -13.63 -3.14 -2.77
N ALA A 380 -12.83 -4.19 -2.93
CA ALA A 380 -11.77 -4.54 -2.01
C ALA A 380 -10.63 -3.50 -1.99
N LEU A 381 -10.37 -2.77 -3.09
CA LEU A 381 -9.31 -1.77 -3.18
C LEU A 381 -9.48 -0.62 -2.17
N PRO A 382 -10.67 0.01 -2.03
CA PRO A 382 -10.96 0.95 -0.95
C PRO A 382 -10.68 0.40 0.46
N VAL A 383 -11.01 -0.87 0.70
CA VAL A 383 -10.77 -1.52 2.00
C VAL A 383 -9.28 -1.69 2.27
N ILE A 384 -8.49 -2.10 1.26
CA ILE A 384 -7.03 -2.22 1.38
C ILE A 384 -6.41 -0.86 1.68
N LEU A 385 -6.82 0.19 0.95
CA LEU A 385 -6.36 1.56 1.18
C LEU A 385 -6.68 2.02 2.61
N TYR A 386 -7.89 1.77 3.09
CA TYR A 386 -8.29 2.08 4.47
C TYR A 386 -7.42 1.35 5.50
N GLN A 387 -7.19 0.03 5.34
CA GLN A 387 -6.33 -0.74 6.22
C GLN A 387 -4.88 -0.24 6.21
N GLY A 388 -4.35 0.10 5.04
CA GLY A 388 -3.01 0.68 4.93
C GLY A 388 -2.87 2.02 5.67
N ARG A 389 -3.89 2.89 5.59
CA ARG A 389 -3.95 4.13 6.38
C ARG A 389 -3.98 3.85 7.87
N CYS A 390 -4.75 2.85 8.31
CA CYS A 390 -4.77 2.43 9.71
C CYS A 390 -3.37 2.02 10.18
N VAL A 391 -2.67 1.19 9.39
CA VAL A 391 -1.30 0.75 9.70
C VAL A 391 -0.36 1.95 9.85
N ILE A 392 -0.31 2.83 8.85
CA ILE A 392 0.61 3.98 8.86
C ILE A 392 0.33 4.90 10.05
N ASN A 393 -0.93 5.27 10.26
CA ASN A 393 -1.32 6.21 11.32
C ASN A 393 -1.03 5.63 12.72
N ASN A 394 -1.32 4.35 12.93
CA ASN A 394 -1.09 3.69 14.21
C ASN A 394 0.41 3.54 14.48
N ILE A 395 1.19 3.12 13.48
CA ILE A 395 2.64 3.01 13.65
C ILE A 395 3.28 4.38 13.85
N GLN A 396 2.81 5.45 13.20
CA GLN A 396 3.30 6.81 13.50
C GLN A 396 3.06 7.23 14.95
N ARG A 397 1.91 6.86 15.53
CA ARG A 397 1.61 7.14 16.94
C ARG A 397 2.51 6.35 17.87
N THR A 398 2.61 5.05 17.67
CA THR A 398 3.41 4.17 18.51
C THR A 398 4.90 4.48 18.41
N ALA A 399 5.40 4.75 17.21
CA ALA A 399 6.78 5.19 16.99
C ALA A 399 7.09 6.48 17.75
N SER A 400 6.15 7.42 17.79
CA SER A 400 6.35 8.67 18.55
C SER A 400 6.52 8.40 20.05
N LEU A 401 5.76 7.45 20.64
CA LEU A 401 5.88 7.08 22.04
C LEU A 401 7.23 6.40 22.34
N PHE A 402 7.64 5.44 21.51
CA PHE A 402 8.93 4.76 21.69
C PHE A 402 10.12 5.72 21.55
N LEU A 403 10.05 6.64 20.56
CA LEU A 403 11.14 7.58 20.35
C LEU A 403 11.29 8.61 21.46
N VAL A 404 10.23 8.97 22.20
CA VAL A 404 10.37 9.81 23.40
C VAL A 404 11.34 9.18 24.38
N LYS A 405 11.14 7.87 24.72
CA LYS A 405 12.02 7.12 25.62
C LYS A 405 13.46 7.09 25.09
N THR A 406 13.63 6.73 23.82
CA THR A 406 14.93 6.62 23.19
C THR A 406 15.69 7.96 23.22
N LEU A 407 15.03 9.06 22.83
CA LEU A 407 15.63 10.39 22.75
C LEU A 407 15.99 10.93 24.14
N PHE A 408 15.11 10.81 25.14
CA PHE A 408 15.49 11.28 26.47
C PHE A 408 16.58 10.41 27.10
N SER A 409 16.61 9.12 26.86
CA SER A 409 17.68 8.25 27.35
C SER A 409 19.04 8.58 26.74
N ILE A 410 19.09 8.88 25.44
CA ILE A 410 20.30 9.38 24.77
C ILE A 410 20.73 10.72 25.38
N GLY A 411 19.81 11.67 25.52
CA GLY A 411 20.10 12.99 26.08
C GLY A 411 20.59 12.94 27.54
N LEU A 412 19.95 12.12 28.38
CA LEU A 412 20.35 11.93 29.78
C LEU A 412 21.68 11.19 29.90
N SER A 413 21.98 10.28 28.98
CA SER A 413 23.27 9.59 28.93
C SER A 413 24.40 10.56 28.58
N LEU A 414 24.19 11.46 27.61
CA LEU A 414 25.13 12.53 27.30
C LEU A 414 25.31 13.48 28.50
N LEU A 415 24.23 13.89 29.15
CA LEU A 415 24.31 14.72 30.37
C LEU A 415 25.04 14.00 31.50
N THR A 416 24.80 12.70 31.69
CA THR A 416 25.52 11.89 32.66
C THR A 416 27.00 11.82 32.36
N LEU A 417 27.37 11.79 31.08
CA LEU A 417 28.76 11.79 30.66
C LEU A 417 29.47 13.12 30.97
N VAL A 418 28.79 14.24 30.82
CA VAL A 418 29.37 15.59 30.97
C VAL A 418 29.18 16.15 32.40
N CYS A 419 27.95 16.18 32.90
CA CYS A 419 27.57 16.94 34.09
C CYS A 419 27.09 16.12 35.27
N LEU A 420 26.32 15.06 35.06
CA LEU A 420 25.70 14.30 36.14
C LEU A 420 26.70 13.33 36.80
N LYS A 421 26.52 13.09 38.11
CA LYS A 421 27.33 12.10 38.83
C LYS A 421 26.96 10.66 38.41
N ASN A 422 25.65 10.35 38.41
CA ASN A 422 25.11 9.03 38.08
C ASN A 422 23.92 9.16 37.13
N TYR A 423 23.59 8.07 36.43
CA TYR A 423 22.39 7.99 35.62
C TYR A 423 21.14 8.06 36.53
N PRO A 424 20.11 8.87 36.18
CA PRO A 424 19.03 9.21 37.11
C PRO A 424 18.05 8.06 37.43
N PHE A 425 18.01 7.01 36.61
CA PHE A 425 17.05 5.94 36.74
C PHE A 425 17.69 4.58 37.04
N LYS A 426 17.00 3.75 37.81
CA LYS A 426 17.27 2.31 37.89
C LYS A 426 16.54 1.59 36.74
N PRO A 427 17.04 0.41 36.26
CA PRO A 427 16.41 -0.33 35.15
C PRO A 427 14.92 -0.58 35.36
N ILE A 428 14.51 -1.01 36.58
CA ILE A 428 13.11 -1.32 36.93
C ILE A 428 12.17 -0.10 36.84
N GLN A 429 12.67 1.11 37.12
CA GLN A 429 11.92 2.36 37.01
C GLN A 429 11.64 2.72 35.55
N LEU A 430 12.63 2.50 34.67
CA LEU A 430 12.45 2.66 33.24
C LEU A 430 11.49 1.62 32.65
N THR A 431 11.50 0.40 33.19
CA THR A 431 10.53 -0.63 32.82
C THR A 431 9.10 -0.23 33.15
N LEU A 432 8.87 0.35 34.35
CA LEU A 432 7.56 0.89 34.74
C LEU A 432 7.06 1.95 33.76
N ILE A 433 7.90 2.96 33.45
CA ILE A 433 7.56 4.04 32.50
C ILE A 433 7.30 3.44 31.11
N SER A 434 8.18 2.52 30.67
CA SER A 434 8.05 1.89 29.34
C SER A 434 6.78 1.05 29.21
N ALA A 435 6.40 0.27 30.24
CA ALA A 435 5.22 -0.55 30.18
C ALA A 435 3.94 0.28 30.14
N LEU A 436 3.81 1.26 31.02
CA LEU A 436 2.56 2.01 31.23
C LEU A 436 2.38 3.21 30.28
N ALA A 437 3.45 3.88 29.90
CA ALA A 437 3.34 5.06 29.04
C ALA A 437 3.68 4.76 27.56
N THR A 438 4.30 3.61 27.26
CA THR A 438 4.72 3.27 25.90
C THR A 438 4.19 1.92 25.43
N GLY A 439 4.55 0.81 26.08
CA GLY A 439 4.31 -0.55 25.58
C GLY A 439 2.83 -0.92 25.48
N ILE A 440 2.13 -0.94 26.61
CA ILE A 440 0.70 -1.28 26.67
C ILE A 440 -0.14 -0.31 25.83
N PRO A 441 0.01 1.03 25.98
CA PRO A 441 -0.73 1.97 25.14
C PRO A 441 -0.46 1.79 23.64
N SER A 442 0.78 1.56 23.27
CA SER A 442 1.15 1.36 21.85
C SER A 442 0.50 0.12 21.27
N PHE A 443 0.44 -0.97 22.02
CA PHE A 443 -0.23 -2.19 21.59
C PHE A 443 -1.72 -1.95 21.35
N ILE A 444 -2.42 -1.33 22.33
CA ILE A 444 -3.86 -1.04 22.23
C ILE A 444 -4.15 -0.08 21.08
N LEU A 445 -3.35 0.99 20.93
CA LEU A 445 -3.50 1.95 19.83
C LEU A 445 -3.21 1.36 18.45
N THR A 446 -2.38 0.30 18.37
CA THR A 446 -2.12 -0.42 17.11
C THR A 446 -3.36 -1.18 16.62
N LEU A 447 -4.22 -1.63 17.53
CA LEU A 447 -5.47 -2.34 17.21
C LEU A 447 -6.61 -1.40 16.81
N GLU A 448 -6.52 -0.12 17.15
CA GLU A 448 -7.59 0.85 16.91
C GLU A 448 -7.71 1.19 15.41
N PRO A 449 -8.93 1.19 14.81
CA PRO A 449 -9.13 1.63 13.45
C PRO A 449 -8.90 3.14 13.30
N ASN A 450 -7.99 3.54 12.41
CA ASN A 450 -7.67 4.95 12.15
C ASN A 450 -7.36 5.18 10.66
N GLY A 451 -8.39 5.20 9.85
CA GLY A 451 -8.30 5.37 8.39
C GLY A 451 -8.17 6.81 7.89
N SER A 452 -7.78 7.77 8.73
CA SER A 452 -7.58 9.16 8.30
C SER A 452 -6.50 9.28 7.22
N ILE A 453 -6.65 10.27 6.32
CA ILE A 453 -5.69 10.50 5.23
C ILE A 453 -4.30 10.75 5.82
N VAL A 454 -3.32 9.97 5.34
CA VAL A 454 -1.91 10.11 5.74
C VAL A 454 -1.31 11.34 5.07
N LYS A 455 -0.81 12.28 5.88
CA LYS A 455 -0.21 13.51 5.38
C LYS A 455 1.26 13.60 5.79
N GLY A 456 2.11 13.98 4.83
CA GLY A 456 3.52 14.29 5.07
C GLY A 456 4.41 13.07 5.28
N ASP A 457 5.66 13.35 5.63
CA ASP A 457 6.73 12.38 5.81
C ASP A 457 6.63 11.69 7.19
N PHE A 458 6.83 10.37 7.21
CA PHE A 458 6.73 9.56 8.43
C PHE A 458 7.69 10.03 9.53
N LEU A 459 8.98 10.17 9.20
CA LEU A 459 10.00 10.56 10.18
C LEU A 459 9.72 11.96 10.77
N LYS A 460 9.38 12.93 9.93
CA LYS A 460 9.06 14.29 10.39
C LYS A 460 7.88 14.30 11.36
N ASN A 461 6.83 13.55 11.04
CA ASN A 461 5.65 13.44 11.89
C ASN A 461 5.97 12.80 13.23
N VAL A 462 6.78 11.75 13.24
CA VAL A 462 7.20 11.03 14.45
C VAL A 462 8.10 11.93 15.33
N PHE A 463 9.17 12.50 14.75
CA PHE A 463 10.11 13.35 15.49
C PHE A 463 9.45 14.64 16.01
N SER A 464 8.53 15.25 15.26
CA SER A 464 7.80 16.44 15.71
C SER A 464 6.99 16.22 16.99
N LYS A 465 6.58 14.98 17.26
CA LYS A 465 5.85 14.60 18.46
C LYS A 465 6.78 14.08 19.57
N ALA A 466 7.86 13.40 19.20
CA ALA A 466 8.76 12.76 20.16
C ALA A 466 9.76 13.74 20.81
N ILE A 467 10.36 14.66 20.02
CA ILE A 467 11.37 15.60 20.54
C ILE A 467 10.83 16.46 21.67
N PRO A 468 9.62 17.08 21.60
CA PRO A 468 9.12 17.88 22.72
C PRO A 468 9.02 17.09 24.03
N GLY A 469 8.55 15.85 23.97
CA GLY A 469 8.46 14.98 25.14
C GLY A 469 9.83 14.67 25.75
N ALA A 470 10.79 14.30 24.90
CA ALA A 470 12.15 14.03 25.35
C ALA A 470 12.84 15.25 25.99
N VAL A 471 12.73 16.40 25.35
CA VAL A 471 13.30 17.68 25.89
C VAL A 471 12.68 18.00 27.24
N CYS A 472 11.37 17.81 27.41
CA CYS A 472 10.69 18.08 28.66
C CYS A 472 11.19 17.16 29.80
N VAL A 473 11.41 15.87 29.54
CA VAL A 473 12.02 14.94 30.52
C VAL A 473 13.42 15.39 30.90
N ILE A 474 14.24 15.76 29.91
CA ILE A 474 15.62 16.21 30.12
C ILE A 474 15.64 17.48 31.01
N LEU A 475 14.80 18.45 30.68
CA LEU A 475 14.69 19.71 31.48
C LEU A 475 14.21 19.44 32.92
N SER A 476 13.26 18.50 33.10
CA SER A 476 12.80 18.09 34.44
C SER A 476 13.95 17.50 35.27
N VAL A 477 14.77 16.62 34.67
CA VAL A 477 15.92 16.01 35.36
C VAL A 477 17.01 17.01 35.66
N ILE A 478 17.29 17.94 34.75
CA ILE A 478 18.22 19.08 35.02
C ILE A 478 17.71 19.91 36.21
N GLY A 479 16.43 20.24 36.23
CA GLY A 479 15.81 20.96 37.32
C GLY A 479 15.96 20.26 38.68
N VAL A 480 15.71 18.94 38.73
CA VAL A 480 15.95 18.12 39.94
C VAL A 480 17.43 18.16 40.36
N SER A 481 18.34 18.13 39.39
CA SER A 481 19.78 18.19 39.68
C SER A 481 20.20 19.53 40.24
N ILE A 482 19.63 20.64 39.76
CA ILE A 482 19.87 21.98 40.25
C ILE A 482 19.36 22.09 41.70
N VAL A 483 18.14 21.65 41.99
CA VAL A 483 17.57 21.67 43.36
C VAL A 483 18.41 20.82 44.30
N GLY A 484 18.91 19.67 43.87
CA GLY A 484 19.82 18.86 44.66
C GLY A 484 21.16 19.48 45.02
N HIS A 485 21.51 20.63 44.42
CA HIS A 485 22.69 21.45 44.83
C HIS A 485 22.38 22.39 46.00
N PHE A 486 21.11 22.85 46.10
CA PHE A 486 20.70 23.82 47.14
C PHE A 486 20.08 23.11 48.36
N VAL A 487 19.54 21.91 48.17
CA VAL A 487 18.86 21.17 49.24
C VAL A 487 19.44 19.75 49.30
N PRO A 488 19.69 19.19 50.51
CA PRO A 488 20.22 17.84 50.62
C PRO A 488 19.20 16.83 50.10
N VAL A 489 19.54 16.12 49.00
CA VAL A 489 18.72 15.11 48.35
C VAL A 489 19.52 13.79 48.33
N SER A 490 18.99 12.74 48.92
CA SER A 490 19.62 11.43 48.83
C SER A 490 19.54 10.88 47.38
N SER A 491 20.47 10.01 47.00
CA SER A 491 20.48 9.40 45.69
C SER A 491 19.17 8.66 45.31
N SER A 492 18.52 8.06 46.32
CA SER A 492 17.23 7.39 46.14
C SER A 492 16.07 8.37 45.97
N GLN A 493 16.08 9.50 46.70
CA GLN A 493 15.10 10.57 46.51
C GLN A 493 15.24 11.24 45.14
N TYR A 494 16.47 11.50 44.71
CA TYR A 494 16.78 12.00 43.37
C TYR A 494 16.18 11.12 42.27
N SER A 495 16.46 9.82 42.36
CA SER A 495 15.92 8.83 41.41
C SER A 495 14.39 8.78 41.45
N THR A 496 13.77 8.87 42.64
CA THR A 496 12.31 8.90 42.81
C THR A 496 11.69 10.12 42.14
N MET A 497 12.22 11.34 42.39
CA MET A 497 11.74 12.57 41.78
C MET A 497 11.84 12.52 40.25
N CYS A 498 12.98 12.06 39.71
CA CYS A 498 13.17 11.87 38.28
C CYS A 498 12.16 10.88 37.69
N THR A 499 11.87 9.77 38.37
CA THR A 499 10.93 8.73 37.92
C THR A 499 9.50 9.26 37.86
N ILE A 500 9.06 10.00 38.90
CA ILE A 500 7.72 10.62 38.92
C ILE A 500 7.58 11.61 37.75
N LEU A 501 8.54 12.53 37.59
CA LEU A 501 8.48 13.55 36.55
C LEU A 501 8.56 12.95 35.15
N ALA A 502 9.44 11.97 34.90
CA ALA A 502 9.54 11.30 33.62
C ALA A 502 8.28 10.47 33.29
N GLY A 503 7.71 9.77 34.29
CA GLY A 503 6.47 9.01 34.12
C GLY A 503 5.27 9.90 33.79
N VAL A 504 5.07 10.98 34.57
CA VAL A 504 4.01 11.96 34.29
C VAL A 504 4.18 12.61 32.93
N ASN A 505 5.41 12.98 32.57
CA ASN A 505 5.71 13.55 31.24
C ASN A 505 5.35 12.57 30.12
N ALA A 506 5.73 11.30 30.25
CA ALA A 506 5.39 10.27 29.27
C ALA A 506 3.87 10.04 29.15
N LEU A 507 3.13 10.12 30.26
CA LEU A 507 1.65 10.05 30.25
C LEU A 507 1.03 11.29 29.59
N VAL A 508 1.57 12.50 29.80
CA VAL A 508 1.11 13.71 29.10
C VAL A 508 1.37 13.61 27.60
N VAL A 509 2.51 13.03 27.20
CA VAL A 509 2.77 12.76 25.77
C VAL A 509 1.78 11.72 25.23
N LEU A 510 1.45 10.68 25.98
CA LEU A 510 0.41 9.69 25.62
C LEU A 510 -0.93 10.38 25.39
N ILE A 511 -1.35 11.29 26.27
CA ILE A 511 -2.59 12.07 26.12
C ILE A 511 -2.57 12.84 24.79
N ARG A 512 -1.47 13.50 24.44
CA ARG A 512 -1.32 14.25 23.17
C ARG A 512 -1.37 13.35 21.92
N VAL A 513 -0.78 12.18 22.00
CA VAL A 513 -0.80 11.20 20.90
C VAL A 513 -2.19 10.62 20.71
N CYS A 514 -3.00 10.55 21.77
CA CYS A 514 -4.38 10.09 21.75
C CYS A 514 -5.38 11.11 21.17
N VAL A 515 -5.01 12.35 20.91
CA VAL A 515 -5.90 13.35 20.28
C VAL A 515 -6.10 13.04 18.78
N PRO A 516 -7.35 13.08 18.28
CA PRO A 516 -8.63 13.32 18.95
C PRO A 516 -9.04 12.16 19.89
N MET A 517 -9.64 12.52 21.04
CA MET A 517 -9.98 11.55 22.08
C MET A 517 -11.23 10.76 21.73
N THR A 518 -11.07 9.48 21.38
CA THR A 518 -12.17 8.50 21.32
C THR A 518 -12.46 7.93 22.69
N THR A 519 -13.61 7.25 22.86
CA THR A 519 -13.96 6.60 24.13
C THR A 519 -12.90 5.60 24.58
N LEU A 520 -12.39 4.77 23.67
CA LEU A 520 -11.31 3.82 23.94
C LEU A 520 -10.05 4.52 24.46
N ARG A 521 -9.65 5.63 23.81
CA ARG A 521 -8.45 6.39 24.22
C ARG A 521 -8.61 7.07 25.56
N LYS A 522 -9.81 7.57 25.89
CA LYS A 522 -10.11 8.13 27.22
C LYS A 522 -9.95 7.05 28.30
N ILE A 523 -10.56 5.88 28.09
CA ILE A 523 -10.43 4.75 29.03
C ILE A 523 -8.97 4.33 29.17
N LEU A 524 -8.26 4.17 28.05
CA LEU A 524 -6.84 3.82 28.05
C LEU A 524 -6.01 4.78 28.90
N VAL A 525 -6.15 6.09 28.68
CA VAL A 525 -5.39 7.10 29.42
C VAL A 525 -5.73 7.04 30.92
N ILE A 526 -7.01 6.96 31.28
CA ILE A 526 -7.44 6.91 32.69
C ILE A 526 -6.86 5.65 33.36
N VAL A 527 -6.96 4.49 32.71
CA VAL A 527 -6.44 3.23 33.25
C VAL A 527 -4.92 3.30 33.43
N MET A 528 -4.17 3.80 32.43
CA MET A 528 -2.71 3.92 32.54
C MET A 528 -2.28 4.88 33.64
N CYS A 529 -2.96 6.02 33.79
CA CYS A 529 -2.69 6.97 34.88
C CYS A 529 -2.99 6.32 36.26
N SER A 530 -4.11 5.61 36.38
CA SER A 530 -4.49 4.93 37.64
C SER A 530 -3.50 3.84 38.02
N ILE A 531 -3.07 2.99 37.04
CA ILE A 531 -2.06 1.96 37.30
C ILE A 531 -0.72 2.57 37.68
N PHE A 532 -0.32 3.68 37.01
CA PHE A 532 0.92 4.39 37.37
C PHE A 532 0.89 4.89 38.82
N LEU A 533 -0.20 5.52 39.24
CA LEU A 533 -0.38 5.97 40.62
C LEU A 533 -0.36 4.80 41.60
N CYS A 534 -1.10 3.73 41.31
CA CYS A 534 -1.07 2.48 42.11
C CYS A 534 0.34 1.91 42.26
N ALA A 535 1.10 1.85 41.16
CA ALA A 535 2.47 1.36 41.15
C ALA A 535 3.38 2.21 42.06
N MET A 536 3.21 3.54 42.06
CA MET A 536 4.00 4.45 42.86
C MET A 536 3.68 4.37 44.36
N VAL A 537 2.45 4.03 44.72
CA VAL A 537 2.01 3.97 46.12
C VAL A 537 2.10 2.55 46.71
N LEU A 538 1.48 1.56 46.06
CA LEU A 538 1.37 0.20 46.55
C LEU A 538 2.64 -0.63 46.35
N PHE A 539 3.34 -0.41 45.23
CA PHE A 539 4.53 -1.17 44.84
C PHE A 539 5.83 -0.37 44.98
N LYS A 540 5.82 0.61 45.93
CA LYS A 540 6.97 1.53 46.13
C LYS A 540 8.29 0.78 46.39
N HIS A 541 8.29 -0.27 47.16
CA HIS A 541 9.48 -1.07 47.47
C HIS A 541 10.03 -1.77 46.23
N PHE A 542 9.14 -2.34 45.41
CA PHE A 542 9.53 -3.05 44.17
C PHE A 542 10.19 -2.11 43.15
N PHE A 543 9.67 -0.89 43.01
CA PHE A 543 10.22 0.11 42.12
C PHE A 543 11.28 1.04 42.73
N TYR A 544 11.74 0.72 43.98
CA TYR A 544 12.70 1.53 44.73
C TYR A 544 12.26 3.00 44.88
N ILE A 545 10.99 3.24 45.10
CA ILE A 545 10.43 4.56 45.36
C ILE A 545 10.53 4.83 46.84
N VAL A 546 11.09 5.96 47.24
CA VAL A 546 11.24 6.38 48.61
C VAL A 546 10.36 7.57 48.94
N ASN A 547 10.05 7.78 50.23
CA ASN A 547 9.27 8.92 50.66
C ASN A 547 10.04 10.20 50.42
N LEU A 548 9.36 11.20 49.84
CA LEU A 548 9.89 12.53 49.62
C LEU A 548 9.57 13.45 50.77
N THR A 549 10.45 14.42 51.02
CA THR A 549 10.20 15.51 51.98
C THR A 549 9.15 16.46 51.44
N TRP A 550 8.50 17.26 52.30
CA TRP A 550 7.42 18.14 51.89
C TRP A 550 7.84 19.13 50.77
N TYR A 551 9.03 19.72 50.86
CA TYR A 551 9.56 20.62 49.83
C TYR A 551 9.86 19.93 48.49
N GLN A 552 10.29 18.67 48.52
CA GLN A 552 10.48 17.85 47.31
C GLN A 552 9.13 17.55 46.63
N VAL A 553 8.09 17.27 47.42
CA VAL A 553 6.71 17.06 46.92
C VAL A 553 6.21 18.37 46.26
N VAL A 554 6.37 19.50 46.91
CA VAL A 554 5.98 20.80 46.33
C VAL A 554 6.72 21.07 45.03
N TYR A 555 8.05 20.86 45.01
CA TYR A 555 8.83 21.01 43.78
C TYR A 555 8.35 20.12 42.65
N VAL A 556 8.11 18.82 42.90
CA VAL A 556 7.58 17.88 41.92
C VAL A 556 6.21 18.33 41.45
N GLY A 557 5.32 18.78 42.34
CA GLY A 557 3.99 19.29 42.00
C GLY A 557 4.05 20.51 41.07
N ILE A 558 4.91 21.50 41.35
CA ILE A 558 5.11 22.66 40.47
C ILE A 558 5.59 22.23 39.09
N ASN A 559 6.58 21.31 39.02
CA ASN A 559 7.07 20.83 37.74
C ASN A 559 5.98 20.07 36.93
N ILE A 560 5.16 19.25 37.59
CA ILE A 560 4.02 18.57 36.95
C ILE A 560 3.09 19.57 36.27
N CYS A 561 2.75 20.69 36.95
CA CYS A 561 1.93 21.75 36.38
C CYS A 561 2.61 22.47 35.19
N LEU A 562 3.93 22.56 35.19
CA LEU A 562 4.70 23.22 34.12
C LEU A 562 4.88 22.32 32.87
N ILE A 563 4.83 21.00 33.00
CA ILE A 563 5.03 20.04 31.89
C ILE A 563 4.16 20.36 30.66
N PRO A 564 2.83 20.58 30.75
CA PRO A 564 2.00 20.88 29.58
C PRO A 564 2.42 22.21 28.90
N CYS A 565 2.81 23.22 29.67
CA CYS A 565 3.26 24.51 29.15
C CYS A 565 4.58 24.39 28.39
N ILE A 566 5.58 23.71 28.97
CA ILE A 566 6.88 23.48 28.33
C ILE A 566 6.69 22.68 27.05
N LEU A 567 5.90 21.63 27.10
CA LEU A 567 5.58 20.79 25.91
C LEU A 567 4.92 21.63 24.79
N ASN A 568 4.02 22.57 25.13
CA ASN A 568 3.39 23.44 24.15
C ASN A 568 4.40 24.36 23.48
N VAL A 569 5.24 25.04 24.27
CA VAL A 569 6.26 25.96 23.78
C VAL A 569 7.26 25.26 22.88
N VAL A 570 7.81 24.10 23.32
CA VAL A 570 8.77 23.34 22.55
C VAL A 570 8.13 22.80 21.27
N SER A 571 6.89 22.32 21.33
CA SER A 571 6.15 21.82 20.15
C SER A 571 5.91 22.94 19.13
N PHE A 572 5.56 24.15 19.59
CA PHE A 572 5.37 25.31 18.73
C PHE A 572 6.67 25.68 18.01
N TRP A 573 7.77 25.74 18.74
CA TRP A 573 9.08 26.11 18.21
C TRP A 573 9.59 25.10 17.17
N ILE A 574 9.45 23.80 17.45
CA ILE A 574 9.84 22.74 16.52
C ILE A 574 8.99 22.80 15.23
N LYS A 575 7.68 22.96 15.35
CA LYS A 575 6.79 23.08 14.18
C LYS A 575 7.15 24.30 13.33
N HIS A 576 7.45 25.42 13.94
CA HIS A 576 7.86 26.63 13.25
C HIS A 576 9.18 26.43 12.49
N LYS A 577 10.19 25.85 13.13
CA LYS A 577 11.50 25.56 12.50
C LYS A 577 11.36 24.57 11.34
N MET A 578 10.55 23.53 11.48
CA MET A 578 10.30 22.55 10.41
C MET A 578 9.55 23.16 9.22
N ARG A 579 8.68 24.14 9.44
CA ARG A 579 7.97 24.88 8.39
C ARG A 579 8.92 25.75 7.58
N ASN A 580 9.83 26.45 8.24
CA ASN A 580 10.82 27.31 7.58
C ASN A 580 11.85 26.52 6.75
N PHE A 581 12.18 25.29 7.17
CA PHE A 581 13.04 24.40 6.38
C PHE A 581 12.40 23.94 5.07
N LYS A 582 11.06 23.83 5.04
CA LYS A 582 10.29 23.49 3.83
C LYS A 582 10.29 24.67 2.84
N TYR A 583 10.18 25.90 3.31
CA TYR A 583 10.26 27.10 2.48
C TYR A 583 11.63 27.27 1.82
N LYS A 584 12.72 27.05 2.54
CA LYS A 584 14.08 27.14 1.96
C LYS A 584 14.32 26.11 0.84
N LYS A 585 13.76 24.89 0.95
CA LYS A 585 13.92 23.83 -0.06
C LYS A 585 13.08 24.03 -1.33
N VAL A 586 12.04 24.87 -1.27
CA VAL A 586 11.20 25.24 -2.42
C VAL A 586 11.79 26.43 -3.17
N VAL A 587 12.52 27.33 -2.49
CA VAL A 587 13.15 28.53 -3.09
C VAL A 587 14.51 28.19 -3.71
N THR A 588 15.12 27.03 -3.35
CA THR A 588 16.43 26.58 -3.89
C THR A 588 16.31 25.43 -4.91
N LYS A 589 15.12 25.12 -5.40
CA LYS A 589 14.81 24.32 -6.56
C LYS A 589 14.13 25.17 -7.63
#